data_ada3bb7bb44b94af3aeba1d9f23ee3b7
#
_entry.id   ada3bb7bb44b94af3aeba1d9f23ee3b7
#
_cell.length_a   1.000
_cell.length_b   1.000
_cell.length_c   1.000
_cell.angle_alpha   90.00
_cell.angle_beta   90.00
_cell.angle_gamma   90.00
#
_symmetry.space_group_name_H-M   'P 1'
#
loop_
_entity.id
_entity.type
_entity.pdbx_description
1 polymer ?
#
loop_
_entity_poly.entity_id
_entity_poly.type
_entity_poly.pdbx_seq_one_letter_code
_entity_poly.pdbx_strand_id
1 'polypeptide(L)'
;MKNIFKNIRKKNRISYVTDDEYEYCRYCEANLTLQKGYSNDLPYWVCKGCGQMLINPNLNTDSDIIWTCDGCETLLNEQPGFTEKNGSWKCTACGFVNPLDKNHVYVSEDEYQAAVNAPYNGISNEDMLALMSYEVIGSIENREDVLIVKDEDGNLYVEKILDTFDESIYRYLVEHPIANMPQIMSLYRGSMKLVIIEQWIDGVTIEDILQEYIIKEREAVRIACDICKILKELHSQEMPIIHRDVKPSNVMLCQDGSVYLLDVNVAKWCNPEEAEDTKLLGTLYYAAPEQFGYGFTASTEKTDIYAVGMLLNKMITGRFPKEERATGVIWEVIQRCIRLNPEERYSDDELINTLTDYLGGTG
;
A
#
# COMPACT_ATOMS: atom_id res chain seq x y z
N MET A 1 -1.79 -9.54 -2.80
CA MET A 1 -3.24 -9.51 -2.57
C MET A 1 -3.59 -10.80 -1.88
N LYS A 2 -3.77 -10.78 -0.57
CA LYS A 2 -4.31 -11.94 0.15
C LYS A 2 -5.80 -11.98 -0.16
N ASN A 3 -6.27 -13.12 -0.67
CA ASN A 3 -7.68 -13.34 -0.99
C ASN A 3 -8.54 -13.10 0.25
N ILE A 4 -9.33 -12.04 0.21
CA ILE A 4 -10.32 -11.72 1.23
C ILE A 4 -11.67 -12.30 0.78
N PHE A 5 -11.67 -13.54 0.36
CA PHE A 5 -12.92 -14.29 0.13
C PHE A 5 -13.51 -14.72 1.47
N LYS A 6 -14.10 -13.75 2.17
CA LYS A 6 -14.64 -13.97 3.49
C LYS A 6 -16.14 -13.97 3.42
N ASN A 7 -16.72 -14.98 3.97
CA ASN A 7 -18.07 -14.94 4.48
C ASN A 7 -19.18 -14.89 3.42
N ILE A 8 -19.18 -15.83 2.47
CA ILE A 8 -20.26 -15.98 1.49
C ILE A 8 -21.41 -16.78 2.13
N ARG A 9 -22.64 -16.26 2.03
CA ARG A 9 -23.83 -17.01 2.47
C ARG A 9 -23.97 -18.30 1.67
N LYS A 10 -24.24 -19.42 2.36
CA LYS A 10 -24.34 -20.77 1.79
C LYS A 10 -25.24 -20.87 0.55
N LYS A 11 -26.28 -20.01 0.43
CA LYS A 11 -27.26 -20.05 -0.67
C LYS A 11 -26.69 -19.78 -2.05
N ASN A 12 -25.50 -19.18 -2.19
CA ASN A 12 -24.93 -18.82 -3.49
C ASN A 12 -23.64 -19.56 -3.84
N ARG A 13 -23.10 -20.39 -2.96
CA ARG A 13 -22.13 -21.38 -3.39
C ARG A 13 -22.91 -22.59 -3.89
N ILE A 14 -23.13 -22.58 -5.18
CA ILE A 14 -23.48 -23.81 -5.87
C ILE A 14 -22.35 -24.77 -5.57
N SER A 15 -22.65 -25.62 -4.61
CA SER A 15 -22.73 -27.02 -4.84
C SER A 15 -21.73 -27.53 -5.86
N TYR A 16 -21.05 -28.53 -5.47
CA TYR A 16 -20.71 -29.64 -6.31
C TYR A 16 -21.58 -29.66 -7.57
N VAL A 17 -20.97 -29.56 -8.74
CA VAL A 17 -21.68 -29.72 -9.98
C VAL A 17 -22.27 -31.10 -9.93
N THR A 18 -23.54 -31.13 -9.77
CA THR A 18 -24.34 -32.34 -9.92
C THR A 18 -24.70 -32.46 -11.40
N ASP A 19 -24.03 -33.32 -12.08
CA ASP A 19 -24.82 -34.23 -12.93
C ASP A 19 -25.62 -35.05 -11.93
N ASP A 20 -26.94 -35.20 -12.11
CA ASP A 20 -27.88 -35.71 -11.12
C ASP A 20 -27.57 -37.13 -10.58
N GLU A 21 -26.51 -37.77 -11.02
CA GLU A 21 -26.05 -39.10 -10.62
C GLU A 21 -24.71 -39.18 -9.92
N TYR A 22 -23.81 -38.16 -10.02
CA TYR A 22 -22.42 -38.28 -9.53
C TYR A 22 -21.92 -37.01 -8.88
N GLU A 23 -21.20 -37.12 -7.76
CA GLU A 23 -20.50 -36.06 -7.11
C GLU A 23 -19.00 -36.18 -7.33
N TYR A 24 -18.33 -35.07 -7.63
CA TYR A 24 -16.92 -35.03 -7.96
C TYR A 24 -16.13 -34.11 -7.03
N CYS A 25 -14.91 -34.48 -6.77
CA CYS A 25 -13.96 -33.64 -6.03
C CYS A 25 -13.58 -32.42 -6.88
N ARG A 26 -13.87 -31.22 -6.39
CA ARG A 26 -13.56 -29.96 -7.08
C ARG A 26 -12.06 -29.68 -7.27
N TYR A 27 -11.17 -30.44 -6.61
CA TYR A 27 -9.73 -30.24 -6.69
C TYR A 27 -9.04 -31.21 -7.66
N CYS A 28 -9.56 -32.43 -7.82
CA CYS A 28 -8.94 -33.45 -8.65
C CYS A 28 -9.94 -34.22 -9.53
N GLU A 29 -11.19 -33.77 -9.57
CA GLU A 29 -12.27 -34.37 -10.39
C GLU A 29 -12.56 -35.87 -10.13
N ALA A 30 -11.99 -36.42 -9.05
CA ALA A 30 -12.25 -37.80 -8.67
C ALA A 30 -13.72 -37.95 -8.26
N ASN A 31 -14.41 -39.00 -8.77
CA ASN A 31 -15.76 -39.32 -8.39
C ASN A 31 -15.83 -39.70 -6.91
N LEU A 32 -16.57 -38.94 -6.12
CA LEU A 32 -16.71 -39.12 -4.68
C LEU A 32 -17.60 -40.30 -4.31
N THR A 33 -18.66 -40.55 -5.12
CA THR A 33 -19.62 -41.60 -4.86
C THR A 33 -19.00 -43.00 -4.93
N LEU A 34 -17.88 -43.13 -5.66
CA LEU A 34 -17.11 -44.38 -5.76
C LEU A 34 -16.14 -44.57 -4.58
N GLN A 35 -15.96 -43.56 -3.72
CA GLN A 35 -15.05 -43.64 -2.59
C GLN A 35 -15.70 -44.37 -1.43
N LYS A 36 -15.08 -45.45 -0.97
CA LYS A 36 -15.61 -46.27 0.12
C LYS A 36 -15.85 -45.46 1.38
N GLY A 37 -17.11 -45.39 1.82
CA GLY A 37 -17.57 -44.68 3.02
C GLY A 37 -18.02 -43.24 2.75
N TYR A 38 -18.03 -42.77 1.50
CA TYR A 38 -18.62 -41.50 1.13
C TYR A 38 -20.15 -41.54 1.26
N SER A 39 -20.70 -40.45 1.81
CA SER A 39 -22.16 -40.20 1.81
C SER A 39 -22.39 -38.69 1.82
N ASN A 40 -23.45 -38.26 1.13
CA ASN A 40 -23.91 -36.87 1.11
C ASN A 40 -24.45 -36.38 2.45
N ASP A 41 -24.65 -37.30 3.39
CA ASP A 41 -25.06 -36.98 4.77
C ASP A 41 -23.91 -36.67 5.69
N LEU A 42 -22.66 -36.80 5.19
CA LEU A 42 -21.47 -36.45 6.01
C LEU A 42 -21.22 -34.93 5.99
N PRO A 43 -20.89 -34.34 7.14
CA PRO A 43 -20.59 -32.91 7.22
C PRO A 43 -19.32 -32.52 6.45
N TYR A 44 -18.40 -33.45 6.28
CA TYR A 44 -17.20 -33.30 5.47
C TYR A 44 -16.73 -34.63 4.92
N TRP A 45 -15.89 -34.58 3.88
CA TRP A 45 -15.25 -35.74 3.28
C TRP A 45 -13.80 -35.44 2.89
N VAL A 46 -12.86 -36.31 3.25
CA VAL A 46 -11.49 -36.25 2.76
C VAL A 46 -11.39 -37.05 1.46
N CYS A 47 -11.21 -36.37 0.35
CA CYS A 47 -11.10 -37.02 -0.96
C CYS A 47 -9.93 -37.99 -1.00
N LYS A 48 -10.19 -39.27 -1.29
CA LYS A 48 -9.17 -40.31 -1.36
C LYS A 48 -8.27 -40.19 -2.58
N GLY A 49 -8.65 -39.38 -3.57
CA GLY A 49 -7.83 -39.13 -4.74
C GLY A 49 -6.73 -38.08 -4.51
N CYS A 50 -7.02 -36.99 -3.81
CA CYS A 50 -6.06 -35.88 -3.64
C CYS A 50 -5.80 -35.52 -2.16
N GLY A 51 -6.47 -36.14 -1.20
CA GLY A 51 -6.32 -35.85 0.23
C GLY A 51 -6.98 -34.54 0.70
N GLN A 52 -7.61 -33.77 -0.20
CA GLN A 52 -8.26 -32.52 0.16
C GLN A 52 -9.57 -32.76 0.89
N MET A 53 -9.85 -31.93 1.90
CA MET A 53 -11.10 -31.97 2.64
C MET A 53 -12.17 -31.18 1.89
N LEU A 54 -13.33 -31.80 1.76
CA LEU A 54 -14.53 -31.26 1.12
C LEU A 54 -15.61 -31.13 2.18
N ILE A 55 -16.30 -30.01 2.22
CA ILE A 55 -17.36 -29.76 3.19
C ILE A 55 -18.70 -29.89 2.51
N ASN A 56 -19.65 -30.43 3.23
CA ASN A 56 -21.03 -30.43 2.84
C ASN A 56 -21.74 -29.17 3.33
N PRO A 57 -21.98 -28.18 2.46
CA PRO A 57 -22.57 -26.91 2.86
C PRO A 57 -24.01 -27.05 3.36
N ASN A 58 -24.67 -28.17 3.05
CA ASN A 58 -26.07 -28.40 3.40
C ASN A 58 -26.26 -28.97 4.81
N LEU A 59 -25.21 -29.56 5.40
CA LEU A 59 -25.31 -30.27 6.68
C LEU A 59 -24.64 -29.54 7.85
N ASN A 60 -23.90 -28.47 7.60
CA ASN A 60 -23.33 -27.66 8.66
C ASN A 60 -24.41 -26.72 9.22
N THR A 61 -25.05 -27.13 10.32
CA THR A 61 -26.28 -26.53 10.84
C THR A 61 -26.07 -25.30 11.72
N ASP A 62 -24.83 -25.01 12.14
CA ASP A 62 -24.58 -23.99 13.18
C ASP A 62 -24.32 -22.58 12.61
N SER A 63 -24.03 -22.44 11.33
CA SER A 63 -23.83 -21.13 10.69
C SER A 63 -24.28 -21.13 9.25
N ASP A 64 -24.99 -20.09 8.86
CA ASP A 64 -25.36 -19.83 7.44
C ASP A 64 -24.20 -19.24 6.64
N ILE A 65 -23.06 -18.97 7.30
CA ILE A 65 -21.90 -18.30 6.75
C ILE A 65 -20.72 -19.28 6.72
N ILE A 66 -19.97 -19.27 5.62
CA ILE A 66 -18.70 -19.98 5.51
C ILE A 66 -17.59 -19.00 5.89
N TRP A 67 -16.91 -19.26 6.99
CA TRP A 67 -15.83 -18.45 7.49
C TRP A 67 -14.47 -19.04 7.09
N THR A 68 -13.62 -18.22 6.48
CA THR A 68 -12.23 -18.56 6.15
C THR A 68 -11.25 -17.75 6.96
N CYS A 69 -10.09 -18.32 7.25
CA CYS A 69 -9.05 -17.64 8.01
C CYS A 69 -8.34 -16.60 7.15
N ASP A 70 -8.20 -15.39 7.65
CA ASP A 70 -7.51 -14.27 7.00
C ASP A 70 -6.00 -14.48 6.91
N GLY A 71 -5.46 -15.28 7.81
CA GLY A 71 -4.03 -15.55 7.85
C GLY A 71 -3.57 -16.69 6.94
N CYS A 72 -4.40 -17.76 6.75
CA CYS A 72 -3.98 -18.98 6.05
C CYS A 72 -5.06 -19.61 5.17
N GLU A 73 -6.21 -18.94 4.96
CA GLU A 73 -7.31 -19.37 4.08
C GLU A 73 -7.98 -20.70 4.46
N THR A 74 -7.63 -21.28 5.60
CA THR A 74 -8.33 -22.49 6.08
C THR A 74 -9.74 -22.16 6.52
N LEU A 75 -10.64 -23.13 6.35
CA LEU A 75 -12.03 -23.00 6.78
C LEU A 75 -12.12 -23.04 8.31
N LEU A 76 -12.66 -21.98 8.89
CA LEU A 76 -12.83 -21.86 10.33
C LEU A 76 -13.98 -22.73 10.85
N ASN A 77 -15.05 -22.86 10.05
CA ASN A 77 -16.24 -23.66 10.41
C ASN A 77 -15.92 -25.11 10.72
N GLU A 78 -14.78 -25.64 10.26
CA GLU A 78 -14.36 -27.03 10.48
C GLU A 78 -13.45 -27.20 11.69
N GLN A 79 -13.01 -26.10 12.25
CA GLN A 79 -12.08 -26.19 13.37
C GLN A 79 -12.80 -26.64 14.64
N PRO A 80 -12.19 -27.51 15.42
CA PRO A 80 -12.80 -28.03 16.65
C PRO A 80 -13.27 -26.91 17.57
N GLY A 81 -14.56 -26.92 17.92
CA GLY A 81 -15.16 -25.94 18.82
C GLY A 81 -15.44 -24.58 18.18
N PHE A 82 -15.35 -24.45 16.86
CA PHE A 82 -15.68 -23.20 16.17
C PHE A 82 -17.08 -22.70 16.53
N THR A 83 -17.15 -21.42 16.85
CA THR A 83 -18.40 -20.70 17.09
C THR A 83 -18.28 -19.26 16.67
N GLU A 84 -19.29 -18.75 15.99
CA GLU A 84 -19.37 -17.32 15.61
C GLU A 84 -19.98 -16.43 16.70
N LYS A 85 -20.43 -17.01 17.82
CA LYS A 85 -21.16 -16.29 18.89
C LYS A 85 -20.29 -15.27 19.61
N ASN A 86 -18.98 -15.43 19.58
CA ASN A 86 -18.04 -14.56 20.30
C ASN A 86 -17.53 -13.38 19.44
N GLY A 87 -18.01 -13.24 18.20
CA GLY A 87 -17.59 -12.18 17.28
C GLY A 87 -16.13 -12.28 16.80
N SER A 88 -15.37 -13.29 17.26
CA SER A 88 -14.02 -13.57 16.79
C SER A 88 -13.64 -15.03 16.98
N TRP A 89 -12.67 -15.52 16.18
CA TRP A 89 -12.14 -16.86 16.29
C TRP A 89 -10.63 -16.89 16.03
N LYS A 90 -9.90 -17.54 16.93
CA LYS A 90 -8.46 -17.80 16.74
C LYS A 90 -8.29 -19.06 15.90
N CYS A 91 -7.74 -18.93 14.70
CA CYS A 91 -7.49 -20.07 13.81
C CYS A 91 -6.57 -21.10 14.46
N THR A 92 -6.98 -22.35 14.51
CA THR A 92 -6.18 -23.43 15.11
C THR A 92 -5.01 -23.85 14.22
N ALA A 93 -5.03 -23.51 12.91
CA ALA A 93 -3.97 -23.85 11.98
C ALA A 93 -2.80 -22.84 12.01
N CYS A 94 -3.08 -21.52 12.08
CA CYS A 94 -2.02 -20.49 12.01
C CYS A 94 -2.00 -19.53 13.21
N GLY A 95 -2.97 -19.61 14.12
CA GLY A 95 -3.04 -18.76 15.31
C GLY A 95 -3.59 -17.35 15.06
N PHE A 96 -3.93 -16.98 13.82
CA PHE A 96 -4.51 -15.67 13.51
C PHE A 96 -5.89 -15.51 14.16
N VAL A 97 -6.18 -14.32 14.69
CA VAL A 97 -7.49 -13.99 15.27
C VAL A 97 -8.34 -13.34 14.21
N ASN A 98 -9.41 -14.04 13.80
CA ASN A 98 -10.33 -13.60 12.76
C ASN A 98 -11.55 -12.92 13.41
N PRO A 99 -11.89 -11.68 13.05
CA PRO A 99 -13.16 -11.09 13.40
C PRO A 99 -14.29 -11.80 12.64
N LEU A 100 -15.37 -12.15 13.34
CA LEU A 100 -16.54 -12.83 12.77
C LEU A 100 -17.73 -11.86 12.75
N ASP A 101 -17.64 -10.86 11.88
CA ASP A 101 -18.67 -9.84 11.76
C ASP A 101 -19.69 -10.20 10.68
N LYS A 102 -20.91 -10.48 11.10
CA LYS A 102 -22.05 -10.84 10.22
C LYS A 102 -22.52 -9.68 9.33
N ASN A 103 -22.15 -8.46 9.66
CA ASN A 103 -22.50 -7.27 8.86
C ASN A 103 -21.62 -7.16 7.60
N HIS A 104 -20.48 -7.87 7.60
CA HIS A 104 -19.54 -7.90 6.47
C HIS A 104 -19.59 -9.24 5.72
N VAL A 105 -20.79 -9.75 5.47
CA VAL A 105 -21.03 -11.00 4.72
C VAL A 105 -21.62 -10.67 3.36
N TYR A 106 -20.92 -11.03 2.31
CA TYR A 106 -21.31 -10.78 0.94
C TYR A 106 -21.98 -12.04 0.33
N VAL A 107 -23.03 -11.86 -0.47
CA VAL A 107 -23.77 -12.98 -1.09
C VAL A 107 -23.13 -13.47 -2.39
N SER A 108 -22.26 -12.66 -3.00
CA SER A 108 -21.52 -13.00 -4.21
C SER A 108 -20.17 -12.32 -4.27
N GLU A 109 -19.30 -12.80 -5.16
CA GLU A 109 -18.05 -12.14 -5.51
C GLU A 109 -18.27 -10.71 -6.01
N ASP A 110 -19.27 -10.51 -6.87
CA ASP A 110 -19.59 -9.20 -7.44
C ASP A 110 -20.01 -8.20 -6.34
N GLU A 111 -20.80 -8.63 -5.36
CA GLU A 111 -21.18 -7.79 -4.22
C GLU A 111 -19.98 -7.45 -3.36
N TYR A 112 -19.07 -8.41 -3.13
CA TYR A 112 -17.82 -8.17 -2.43
C TYR A 112 -16.93 -7.15 -3.18
N GLN A 113 -16.74 -7.35 -4.49
CA GLN A 113 -15.96 -6.44 -5.32
C GLN A 113 -16.58 -5.03 -5.37
N ALA A 114 -17.90 -4.94 -5.45
CA ALA A 114 -18.60 -3.66 -5.38
C ALA A 114 -18.38 -2.95 -4.04
N ALA A 115 -18.42 -3.69 -2.93
CA ALA A 115 -18.16 -3.13 -1.59
C ALA A 115 -16.71 -2.70 -1.40
N VAL A 116 -15.75 -3.49 -1.91
CA VAL A 116 -14.31 -3.15 -1.89
C VAL A 116 -14.03 -1.91 -2.73
N ASN A 117 -14.70 -1.79 -3.88
CA ASN A 117 -14.51 -0.68 -4.80
C ASN A 117 -15.29 0.58 -4.39
N ALA A 118 -16.20 0.49 -3.42
CA ALA A 118 -16.89 1.67 -2.89
C ALA A 118 -15.95 2.48 -1.98
N PRO A 119 -15.52 3.68 -2.37
CA PRO A 119 -14.46 4.42 -1.68
C PRO A 119 -14.82 4.77 -0.24
N TYR A 120 -16.09 5.03 0.05
CA TYR A 120 -16.57 5.51 1.36
C TYR A 120 -17.26 4.42 2.19
N ASN A 121 -17.20 3.16 1.75
CA ASN A 121 -17.85 2.06 2.46
C ASN A 121 -17.25 1.89 3.86
N GLY A 122 -18.10 1.88 4.88
CA GLY A 122 -17.71 1.68 6.28
C GLY A 122 -17.24 2.95 7.01
N ILE A 123 -17.23 4.10 6.36
CA ILE A 123 -17.04 5.40 7.04
C ILE A 123 -18.24 5.66 7.95
N SER A 124 -18.00 6.18 9.17
CA SER A 124 -19.06 6.51 10.11
C SER A 124 -19.98 7.61 9.57
N ASN A 125 -21.23 7.69 10.04
CA ASN A 125 -22.15 8.75 9.61
C ASN A 125 -21.63 10.16 10.00
N GLU A 126 -20.94 10.29 11.11
CA GLU A 126 -20.35 11.55 11.58
C GLU A 126 -19.20 11.97 10.64
N ASP A 127 -18.29 11.04 10.36
CA ASP A 127 -17.17 11.27 9.42
C ASP A 127 -17.66 11.54 8.00
N MET A 128 -18.73 10.86 7.57
CA MET A 128 -19.34 11.10 6.26
C MET A 128 -19.92 12.51 6.15
N LEU A 129 -20.59 13.01 7.21
CA LEU A 129 -21.09 14.39 7.23
C LEU A 129 -19.94 15.39 7.19
N ALA A 130 -18.84 15.13 7.90
CA ALA A 130 -17.64 15.97 7.84
C ALA A 130 -17.01 15.96 6.44
N LEU A 131 -16.92 14.79 5.82
CA LEU A 131 -16.38 14.65 4.45
C LEU A 131 -17.27 15.36 3.41
N MET A 132 -18.59 15.28 3.55
CA MET A 132 -19.55 15.94 2.67
C MET A 132 -19.55 17.48 2.80
N SER A 133 -18.86 18.06 3.78
CA SER A 133 -18.64 19.52 3.83
C SER A 133 -17.67 20.03 2.77
N TYR A 134 -16.92 19.11 2.15
CA TYR A 134 -16.03 19.41 1.03
C TYR A 134 -16.77 19.22 -0.31
N GLU A 135 -16.74 20.24 -1.16
CA GLU A 135 -17.30 20.17 -2.52
C GLU A 135 -16.23 19.72 -3.50
N VAL A 136 -16.47 18.60 -4.22
CA VAL A 136 -15.59 18.14 -5.30
C VAL A 136 -15.68 19.12 -6.48
N ILE A 137 -14.55 19.70 -6.85
CA ILE A 137 -14.46 20.67 -7.96
C ILE A 137 -13.69 20.13 -9.16
N GLY A 138 -12.97 19.02 -9.00
CA GLY A 138 -12.20 18.39 -10.07
C GLY A 138 -11.53 17.10 -9.62
N SER A 139 -10.81 16.50 -10.54
CA SER A 139 -9.93 15.35 -10.29
C SER A 139 -8.58 15.58 -10.96
N ILE A 140 -7.54 14.90 -10.48
CA ILE A 140 -6.25 14.91 -11.15
C ILE A 140 -6.31 13.93 -12.33
N GLU A 141 -5.84 14.37 -13.48
CA GLU A 141 -5.88 13.58 -14.72
C GLU A 141 -5.22 12.20 -14.51
N ASN A 142 -5.92 11.15 -14.95
CA ASN A 142 -5.54 9.75 -14.78
C ASN A 142 -5.42 9.25 -13.31
N ARG A 143 -5.98 9.98 -12.34
CA ARG A 143 -5.98 9.65 -10.91
C ARG A 143 -7.41 9.76 -10.34
N GLU A 144 -8.25 8.74 -10.58
CA GLU A 144 -9.63 8.71 -10.05
C GLU A 144 -9.67 8.63 -8.50
N ASP A 145 -8.57 8.23 -7.89
CA ASP A 145 -8.36 8.14 -6.46
C ASP A 145 -7.93 9.47 -5.81
N VAL A 146 -7.78 10.55 -6.61
CA VAL A 146 -7.31 11.87 -6.15
C VAL A 146 -8.23 12.96 -6.68
N LEU A 147 -8.98 13.58 -5.77
CA LEU A 147 -9.95 14.62 -6.08
C LEU A 147 -9.46 15.99 -5.56
N ILE A 148 -9.81 17.03 -6.29
CA ILE A 148 -9.63 18.41 -5.85
C ILE A 148 -10.94 18.83 -5.20
N VAL A 149 -10.87 19.24 -3.95
CA VAL A 149 -12.02 19.62 -3.15
C VAL A 149 -11.85 21.03 -2.56
N LYS A 150 -12.95 21.68 -2.23
CA LYS A 150 -12.94 22.96 -1.49
C LYS A 150 -13.86 22.89 -0.27
N ASP A 151 -13.49 23.62 0.77
CA ASP A 151 -14.34 23.82 1.94
C ASP A 151 -15.38 24.93 1.74
N GLU A 152 -16.21 25.19 2.75
CA GLU A 152 -17.25 26.26 2.73
C GLU A 152 -16.65 27.67 2.59
N ASP A 153 -15.42 27.88 3.04
CA ASP A 153 -14.68 29.15 2.92
C ASP A 153 -14.00 29.32 1.57
N GLY A 154 -14.01 28.27 0.72
CA GLY A 154 -13.42 28.27 -0.62
C GLY A 154 -11.93 27.89 -0.65
N ASN A 155 -11.36 27.40 0.45
CA ASN A 155 -9.99 26.90 0.48
C ASN A 155 -9.91 25.56 -0.25
N LEU A 156 -8.80 25.36 -0.99
CA LEU A 156 -8.57 24.15 -1.77
C LEU A 156 -7.83 23.10 -0.95
N TYR A 157 -8.22 21.85 -1.16
CA TYR A 157 -7.60 20.65 -0.57
C TYR A 157 -7.56 19.53 -1.60
N VAL A 158 -6.83 18.48 -1.27
CA VAL A 158 -6.80 17.22 -2.01
C VAL A 158 -7.46 16.14 -1.16
N GLU A 159 -8.46 15.49 -1.71
CA GLU A 159 -9.00 14.25 -1.17
C GLU A 159 -8.32 13.07 -1.86
N LYS A 160 -7.73 12.16 -1.07
CA LYS A 160 -7.14 10.91 -1.58
C LYS A 160 -7.86 9.72 -1.00
N ILE A 161 -8.09 8.73 -1.85
CA ILE A 161 -8.72 7.45 -1.51
C ILE A 161 -7.66 6.36 -1.59
N LEU A 162 -7.21 5.87 -0.46
CA LEU A 162 -6.04 5.00 -0.35
C LEU A 162 -6.43 3.53 -0.18
N ASP A 163 -5.91 2.67 -1.06
CA ASP A 163 -6.02 1.21 -0.97
C ASP A 163 -4.84 0.59 -0.19
N THR A 164 -3.69 1.21 -0.26
CA THR A 164 -2.47 0.80 0.45
C THR A 164 -2.03 1.94 1.36
N PHE A 165 -1.92 1.68 2.64
CA PHE A 165 -1.53 2.68 3.64
C PHE A 165 -1.12 2.01 4.94
N ASP A 166 -0.35 2.73 5.74
CA ASP A 166 -0.19 2.49 7.17
C ASP A 166 -0.90 3.63 7.92
N GLU A 167 -2.07 3.34 8.47
CA GLU A 167 -2.89 4.35 9.16
C GLU A 167 -2.14 5.00 10.33
N SER A 168 -1.23 4.28 10.98
CA SER A 168 -0.48 4.81 12.12
C SER A 168 0.49 5.93 11.71
N ILE A 169 1.07 5.83 10.51
CA ILE A 169 1.92 6.90 9.93
C ILE A 169 1.07 8.14 9.64
N TYR A 170 -0.09 7.97 9.02
CA TYR A 170 -0.98 9.10 8.72
C TYR A 170 -1.44 9.81 10.01
N ARG A 171 -1.85 9.06 11.03
CA ARG A 171 -2.23 9.64 12.34
C ARG A 171 -1.06 10.36 13.00
N TYR A 172 0.13 9.80 12.92
CA TYR A 172 1.33 10.45 13.44
C TYR A 172 1.61 11.78 12.72
N LEU A 173 1.51 11.81 11.40
CA LEU A 173 1.78 13.01 10.60
C LEU A 173 0.71 14.11 10.76
N VAL A 174 -0.51 13.78 11.18
CA VAL A 174 -1.51 14.79 11.60
C VAL A 174 -1.02 15.53 12.83
N GLU A 175 -0.45 14.82 13.80
CA GLU A 175 0.03 15.40 15.08
C GLU A 175 1.43 16.01 14.93
N HIS A 176 2.24 15.51 14.00
CA HIS A 176 3.63 15.89 13.77
C HIS A 176 3.85 16.23 12.28
N PRO A 177 3.30 17.34 11.77
CA PRO A 177 3.44 17.71 10.37
C PRO A 177 4.90 18.01 10.02
N ILE A 178 5.34 17.47 8.88
CA ILE A 178 6.69 17.67 8.35
C ILE A 178 6.69 18.90 7.44
N ALA A 179 7.69 19.75 7.58
CA ALA A 179 7.84 20.94 6.74
C ALA A 179 8.02 20.53 5.26
N ASN A 180 7.36 21.24 4.35
CA ASN A 180 7.39 20.95 2.92
C ASN A 180 6.85 19.54 2.53
N MET A 181 5.97 18.99 3.35
CA MET A 181 5.02 17.95 2.97
C MET A 181 3.60 18.49 3.09
N PRO A 182 2.62 18.03 2.28
CA PRO A 182 1.24 18.44 2.46
C PRO A 182 0.75 18.13 3.85
N GLN A 183 0.19 19.11 4.54
CA GLN A 183 -0.41 18.88 5.85
C GLN A 183 -1.66 18.02 5.71
N ILE A 184 -1.78 16.98 6.51
CA ILE A 184 -2.97 16.14 6.57
C ILE A 184 -3.98 16.82 7.49
N MET A 185 -5.15 17.17 6.95
CA MET A 185 -6.20 17.90 7.66
C MET A 185 -7.13 16.95 8.41
N SER A 186 -7.47 15.82 7.78
CA SER A 186 -8.37 14.83 8.36
C SER A 186 -8.21 13.46 7.73
N LEU A 187 -8.61 12.43 8.48
CA LEU A 187 -8.54 11.02 8.12
C LEU A 187 -9.92 10.38 8.38
N TYR A 188 -10.42 9.65 7.39
CA TYR A 188 -11.69 8.94 7.47
C TYR A 188 -11.47 7.46 7.15
N ARG A 189 -11.61 6.61 8.17
CA ARG A 189 -11.36 5.18 8.04
C ARG A 189 -12.60 4.46 7.55
N GLY A 190 -12.56 3.95 6.33
CA GLY A 190 -13.55 3.03 5.77
C GLY A 190 -13.21 1.55 6.06
N SER A 191 -14.05 0.64 5.58
CA SER A 191 -13.86 -0.81 5.76
C SER A 191 -12.55 -1.30 5.12
N MET A 192 -12.25 -0.85 3.92
CA MET A 192 -11.09 -1.30 3.14
C MET A 192 -10.14 -0.16 2.77
N LYS A 193 -10.63 1.07 2.75
CA LYS A 193 -9.89 2.25 2.29
C LYS A 193 -9.69 3.26 3.41
N LEU A 194 -8.70 4.10 3.23
CA LEU A 194 -8.51 5.30 4.04
C LEU A 194 -8.74 6.50 3.12
N VAL A 195 -9.67 7.38 3.49
CA VAL A 195 -9.85 8.67 2.81
C VAL A 195 -9.15 9.73 3.63
N ILE A 196 -8.34 10.55 2.99
CA ILE A 196 -7.63 11.64 3.64
C ILE A 196 -7.96 12.95 2.94
N ILE A 197 -8.01 14.03 3.72
CA ILE A 197 -7.99 15.40 3.21
C ILE A 197 -6.63 15.99 3.54
N GLU A 198 -5.91 16.45 2.53
CA GLU A 198 -4.59 17.07 2.70
C GLU A 198 -4.54 18.44 2.04
N GLN A 199 -3.59 19.23 2.46
CA GLN A 199 -3.31 20.56 1.94
C GLN A 199 -3.12 20.53 0.41
N TRP A 200 -3.79 21.44 -0.31
CA TRP A 200 -3.48 21.72 -1.70
C TRP A 200 -2.15 22.45 -1.81
N ILE A 201 -1.27 21.92 -2.65
CA ILE A 201 0.01 22.57 -2.99
C ILE A 201 -0.08 23.13 -4.41
N ASP A 202 0.08 24.44 -4.54
CA ASP A 202 0.08 25.11 -5.85
C ASP A 202 1.47 25.01 -6.49
N GLY A 203 1.65 24.02 -7.33
CA GLY A 203 2.92 23.73 -7.96
C GLY A 203 2.79 22.80 -9.16
N VAL A 204 3.92 22.44 -9.75
CA VAL A 204 4.02 21.50 -10.88
C VAL A 204 4.90 20.33 -10.45
N THR A 205 4.52 19.12 -10.81
CA THR A 205 5.33 17.95 -10.48
C THR A 205 6.63 17.93 -11.30
N ILE A 206 7.68 17.35 -10.74
CA ILE A 206 8.92 17.14 -11.51
C ILE A 206 8.64 16.21 -12.71
N GLU A 207 7.66 15.32 -12.63
CA GLU A 207 7.26 14.48 -13.76
C GLU A 207 6.72 15.30 -14.93
N ASP A 208 5.82 16.24 -14.67
CA ASP A 208 5.27 17.13 -15.72
C ASP A 208 6.36 18.01 -16.33
N ILE A 209 7.26 18.55 -15.49
CA ILE A 209 8.40 19.33 -15.99
C ILE A 209 9.26 18.49 -16.95
N LEU A 210 9.55 17.23 -16.59
CA LEU A 210 10.39 16.34 -17.38
C LEU A 210 9.73 15.84 -18.68
N GLN A 211 8.43 16.03 -18.85
CA GLN A 211 7.76 15.79 -20.14
C GLN A 211 8.14 16.83 -21.17
N GLU A 212 8.45 18.07 -20.75
CA GLU A 212 8.75 19.17 -21.63
C GLU A 212 10.25 19.43 -21.79
N TYR A 213 11.03 19.36 -20.71
CA TYR A 213 12.47 19.63 -20.72
C TYR A 213 13.21 18.99 -19.56
N ILE A 214 14.51 18.80 -19.71
CA ILE A 214 15.41 18.38 -18.64
C ILE A 214 15.76 19.56 -17.73
N ILE A 215 15.98 19.29 -16.44
CA ILE A 215 16.30 20.33 -15.46
C ILE A 215 17.81 20.60 -15.48
N LYS A 216 18.20 21.87 -15.43
CA LYS A 216 19.62 22.26 -15.35
C LYS A 216 20.25 21.66 -14.11
N GLU A 217 21.48 21.16 -14.24
CA GLU A 217 22.20 20.43 -13.20
C GLU A 217 22.17 21.15 -11.83
N ARG A 218 22.51 22.45 -11.80
CA ARG A 218 22.50 23.22 -10.54
C ARG A 218 21.12 23.29 -9.88
N GLU A 219 20.08 23.40 -10.68
CA GLU A 219 18.68 23.41 -10.18
C GLU A 219 18.23 22.03 -9.71
N ALA A 220 18.59 20.98 -10.46
CA ALA A 220 18.33 19.60 -10.05
C ALA A 220 19.02 19.26 -8.72
N VAL A 221 20.27 19.73 -8.53
CA VAL A 221 21.00 19.57 -7.27
C VAL A 221 20.32 20.31 -6.13
N ARG A 222 19.81 21.54 -6.37
CA ARG A 222 19.05 22.30 -5.36
C ARG A 222 17.79 21.56 -4.95
N ILE A 223 17.01 21.09 -5.92
CA ILE A 223 15.78 20.31 -5.67
C ILE A 223 16.12 19.05 -4.85
N ALA A 224 17.14 18.29 -5.26
CA ALA A 224 17.58 17.10 -4.54
C ALA A 224 18.02 17.41 -3.10
N CYS A 225 18.73 18.52 -2.88
CA CYS A 225 19.12 18.96 -1.56
C CYS A 225 17.91 19.27 -0.67
N ASP A 226 16.88 19.94 -1.22
CA ASP A 226 15.66 20.25 -0.46
C ASP A 226 14.84 18.98 -0.16
N ILE A 227 14.74 18.02 -1.09
CA ILE A 227 14.17 16.70 -0.81
C ILE A 227 14.90 15.99 0.32
N CYS A 228 16.24 15.99 0.31
CA CYS A 228 17.03 15.37 1.37
C CYS A 228 16.75 16.01 2.75
N LYS A 229 16.50 17.31 2.83
CA LYS A 229 16.13 17.98 4.09
C LYS A 229 14.77 17.50 4.60
N ILE A 230 13.78 17.36 3.71
CA ILE A 230 12.46 16.82 4.04
C ILE A 230 12.58 15.37 4.53
N LEU A 231 13.31 14.54 3.81
CA LEU A 231 13.56 13.15 4.19
C LEU A 231 14.26 13.05 5.54
N LYS A 232 15.24 13.89 5.80
CA LYS A 232 15.92 13.93 7.10
C LYS A 232 14.95 14.23 8.25
N GLU A 233 13.96 15.10 8.07
CA GLU A 233 12.92 15.32 9.08
C GLU A 233 12.10 14.05 9.34
N LEU A 234 11.71 13.31 8.30
CA LEU A 234 11.03 12.01 8.44
C LEU A 234 11.91 10.97 9.15
N HIS A 235 13.18 10.88 8.76
CA HIS A 235 14.12 9.92 9.33
C HIS A 235 14.54 10.25 10.76
N SER A 236 14.38 11.51 11.18
CA SER A 236 14.77 11.99 12.52
C SER A 236 13.63 11.91 13.55
N GLN A 237 12.48 11.36 13.19
CA GLN A 237 11.38 11.14 14.13
C GLN A 237 11.78 10.11 15.20
N GLU A 238 11.10 10.08 16.35
CA GLU A 238 11.37 9.14 17.44
C GLU A 238 11.38 7.68 16.94
N MET A 239 10.43 7.35 16.08
CA MET A 239 10.49 6.18 15.18
C MET A 239 10.69 6.71 13.76
N PRO A 240 11.82 6.43 13.10
CA PRO A 240 12.05 6.93 11.75
C PRO A 240 11.00 6.43 10.76
N ILE A 241 10.52 7.34 9.90
CA ILE A 241 9.60 7.04 8.81
C ILE A 241 10.41 7.01 7.51
N ILE A 242 10.40 5.88 6.81
CA ILE A 242 11.03 5.72 5.50
C ILE A 242 9.97 5.94 4.43
N HIS A 243 10.21 6.86 3.50
CA HIS A 243 9.24 7.29 2.50
C HIS A 243 8.97 6.23 1.41
N ARG A 244 10.04 5.61 0.88
CA ARG A 244 10.05 4.47 -0.04
C ARG A 244 9.51 4.71 -1.46
N ASP A 245 9.05 5.90 -1.78
CA ASP A 245 8.52 6.24 -3.13
C ASP A 245 8.92 7.64 -3.60
N VAL A 246 10.18 8.00 -3.41
CA VAL A 246 10.74 9.25 -3.94
C VAL A 246 10.91 9.11 -5.46
N LYS A 247 10.10 9.89 -6.21
CA LYS A 247 10.05 9.86 -7.69
C LYS A 247 9.54 11.19 -8.23
N PRO A 248 9.66 11.47 -9.55
CA PRO A 248 9.24 12.74 -10.15
C PRO A 248 7.79 13.14 -9.89
N SER A 249 6.85 12.19 -9.90
CA SER A 249 5.42 12.47 -9.66
C SER A 249 5.10 12.79 -8.20
N ASN A 250 6.01 12.46 -7.27
CA ASN A 250 5.85 12.74 -5.84
C ASN A 250 6.68 13.95 -5.37
N VAL A 251 7.28 14.70 -6.29
CA VAL A 251 8.02 15.93 -5.98
C VAL A 251 7.38 17.08 -6.74
N MET A 252 6.97 18.11 -6.01
CA MET A 252 6.33 19.30 -6.58
C MET A 252 7.20 20.52 -6.39
N LEU A 253 7.33 21.31 -7.44
CA LEU A 253 8.03 22.59 -7.46
C LEU A 253 7.01 23.72 -7.54
N CYS A 254 7.00 24.62 -6.55
CA CYS A 254 6.14 25.76 -6.48
C CYS A 254 6.75 26.99 -7.20
N GLN A 255 5.92 27.99 -7.47
CA GLN A 255 6.36 29.21 -8.18
C GLN A 255 7.40 30.04 -7.39
N ASP A 256 7.37 29.97 -6.07
CA ASP A 256 8.32 30.63 -5.18
C ASP A 256 9.68 29.87 -5.08
N GLY A 257 9.78 28.72 -5.75
CA GLY A 257 10.93 27.85 -5.76
C GLY A 257 10.96 26.84 -4.60
N SER A 258 9.96 26.81 -3.73
CA SER A 258 9.85 25.79 -2.69
C SER A 258 9.58 24.41 -3.29
N VAL A 259 10.14 23.37 -2.67
CA VAL A 259 9.99 21.98 -3.10
C VAL A 259 9.15 21.25 -2.04
N TYR A 260 8.15 20.53 -2.48
CA TYR A 260 7.32 19.67 -1.64
C TYR A 260 7.52 18.21 -2.01
N LEU A 261 7.58 17.34 -0.99
CA LEU A 261 7.54 15.88 -1.15
C LEU A 261 6.14 15.39 -0.81
N LEU A 262 5.53 14.69 -1.76
CA LEU A 262 4.15 14.21 -1.69
C LEU A 262 4.13 12.72 -1.38
N ASP A 263 2.99 12.26 -0.86
CA ASP A 263 2.55 10.86 -0.88
C ASP A 263 3.37 9.87 -0.03
N VAL A 264 2.80 9.52 1.12
CA VAL A 264 3.36 8.53 2.06
C VAL A 264 2.64 7.18 2.04
N ASN A 265 1.93 6.85 0.96
CA ASN A 265 1.09 5.64 0.85
C ASN A 265 1.84 4.35 1.12
N VAL A 266 3.11 4.29 0.75
CA VAL A 266 3.98 3.12 0.93
C VAL A 266 5.06 3.34 1.97
N ALA A 267 4.99 4.45 2.71
CA ALA A 267 5.91 4.74 3.80
C ALA A 267 5.82 3.66 4.89
N LYS A 268 6.89 3.53 5.65
CA LYS A 268 7.04 2.50 6.67
C LYS A 268 7.80 3.04 7.86
N TRP A 269 7.40 2.62 9.07
CA TRP A 269 8.23 2.77 10.25
C TRP A 269 9.51 1.95 10.10
N CYS A 270 10.65 2.55 10.40
CA CYS A 270 11.91 1.82 10.44
C CYS A 270 11.93 0.93 11.69
N ASN A 271 11.92 -0.38 11.49
CA ASN A 271 12.04 -1.36 12.56
C ASN A 271 13.40 -2.09 12.45
N PRO A 272 14.37 -1.83 13.34
CA PRO A 272 15.70 -2.45 13.29
C PRO A 272 15.68 -3.97 13.48
N GLU A 273 14.58 -4.53 14.01
CA GLU A 273 14.44 -5.98 14.23
C GLU A 273 13.92 -6.72 12.97
N GLU A 274 13.46 -5.99 11.95
CA GLU A 274 13.00 -6.60 10.71
C GLU A 274 14.18 -6.89 9.79
N ALA A 275 14.29 -8.16 9.38
CA ALA A 275 15.33 -8.58 8.45
C ALA A 275 15.01 -8.27 6.97
N GLU A 276 13.71 -8.21 6.61
CA GLU A 276 13.25 -8.00 5.24
C GLU A 276 11.92 -7.23 5.22
N ASP A 277 11.67 -6.52 4.12
CA ASP A 277 10.36 -5.90 3.90
C ASP A 277 9.28 -6.95 3.60
N THR A 278 8.18 -6.91 4.34
CA THR A 278 7.08 -7.86 4.21
C THR A 278 6.23 -7.68 2.94
N LYS A 279 6.35 -6.54 2.27
CA LYS A 279 5.66 -6.21 1.03
C LYS A 279 6.62 -5.55 0.04
N LEU A 280 6.61 -6.02 -1.20
CA LEU A 280 7.29 -5.38 -2.32
C LEU A 280 6.48 -4.15 -2.73
N LEU A 281 6.89 -2.98 -2.29
CA LEU A 281 6.24 -1.70 -2.57
C LEU A 281 7.26 -0.68 -3.04
N GLY A 282 6.86 0.15 -3.99
CA GLY A 282 7.69 1.18 -4.60
C GLY A 282 7.60 1.17 -6.13
N THR A 283 8.07 2.24 -6.75
CA THR A 283 8.08 2.38 -8.21
C THR A 283 9.32 1.72 -8.79
N LEU A 284 9.16 0.70 -9.62
CA LEU A 284 10.18 -0.25 -10.11
C LEU A 284 11.55 0.36 -10.46
N TYR A 285 11.59 1.56 -11.06
CA TYR A 285 12.83 2.18 -11.53
C TYR A 285 13.51 3.10 -10.51
N TYR A 286 12.81 3.49 -9.43
CA TYR A 286 13.33 4.37 -8.38
C TYR A 286 13.60 3.61 -7.09
N ALA A 287 12.90 2.52 -6.89
CA ALA A 287 12.99 1.73 -5.66
C ALA A 287 14.35 1.05 -5.52
N ALA A 288 14.87 1.09 -4.31
CA ALA A 288 16.15 0.46 -3.97
C ALA A 288 16.04 -1.07 -4.01
N PRO A 289 17.15 -1.78 -4.27
CA PRO A 289 17.16 -3.24 -4.38
C PRO A 289 16.57 -3.96 -3.17
N GLU A 290 16.79 -3.47 -1.97
CA GLU A 290 16.27 -4.04 -0.72
C GLU A 290 14.74 -3.99 -0.65
N GLN A 291 14.07 -3.04 -1.31
CA GLN A 291 12.60 -2.99 -1.39
C GLN A 291 11.99 -4.16 -2.16
N PHE A 292 12.79 -4.85 -2.98
CA PHE A 292 12.40 -6.02 -3.77
C PHE A 292 12.93 -7.35 -3.21
N GLY A 293 13.44 -7.35 -1.99
CA GLY A 293 14.04 -8.54 -1.39
C GLY A 293 15.40 -8.91 -1.97
N TYR A 294 16.03 -8.02 -2.74
CA TYR A 294 17.42 -8.17 -3.18
C TYR A 294 18.35 -7.54 -2.14
N GLY A 295 18.60 -8.25 -1.06
CA GLY A 295 19.42 -7.77 0.04
C GLY A 295 19.11 -8.55 1.31
N PHE A 296 19.84 -8.24 2.37
CA PHE A 296 19.71 -8.88 3.67
C PHE A 296 19.13 -7.92 4.73
N THR A 297 18.57 -6.80 4.30
CA THR A 297 18.07 -5.74 5.19
C THR A 297 16.71 -5.24 4.73
N ALA A 298 15.87 -4.85 5.69
CA ALA A 298 14.66 -4.08 5.42
C ALA A 298 15.00 -2.65 4.96
N SER A 299 13.99 -1.92 4.47
CA SER A 299 14.14 -0.50 4.11
C SER A 299 14.58 0.34 5.31
N THR A 300 15.56 1.19 5.08
CA THR A 300 16.11 2.17 6.03
C THR A 300 16.16 3.55 5.37
N GLU A 301 16.66 4.56 6.06
CA GLU A 301 16.93 5.89 5.49
C GLU A 301 17.78 5.82 4.21
N LYS A 302 18.64 4.81 4.09
CA LYS A 302 19.48 4.59 2.89
C LYS A 302 18.66 4.21 1.64
N THR A 303 17.46 3.70 1.84
CA THR A 303 16.52 3.37 0.76
C THR A 303 16.07 4.64 0.03
N ASP A 304 15.72 5.69 0.78
CA ASP A 304 15.32 6.97 0.21
C ASP A 304 16.51 7.70 -0.45
N ILE A 305 17.71 7.58 0.11
CA ILE A 305 18.94 8.09 -0.51
C ILE A 305 19.18 7.47 -1.90
N TYR A 306 18.91 6.18 -2.06
CA TYR A 306 19.00 5.54 -3.38
C TYR A 306 18.02 6.19 -4.38
N ALA A 307 16.77 6.36 -3.98
CA ALA A 307 15.74 6.96 -4.82
C ALA A 307 16.07 8.41 -5.20
N VAL A 308 16.65 9.21 -4.27
CA VAL A 308 17.16 10.56 -4.57
C VAL A 308 18.26 10.52 -5.63
N GLY A 309 19.19 9.57 -5.56
CA GLY A 309 20.23 9.41 -6.58
C GLY A 309 19.65 9.10 -7.98
N MET A 310 18.65 8.20 -8.04
CA MET A 310 17.95 7.87 -9.28
C MET A 310 17.20 9.08 -9.84
N LEU A 311 16.49 9.81 -8.99
CA LEU A 311 15.75 11.02 -9.34
C LEU A 311 16.69 12.13 -9.84
N LEU A 312 17.82 12.37 -9.16
CA LEU A 312 18.79 13.39 -9.54
C LEU A 312 19.35 13.13 -10.94
N ASN A 313 19.74 11.89 -11.25
CA ASN A 313 20.16 11.52 -12.62
C ASN A 313 19.04 11.78 -13.63
N LYS A 314 17.80 11.38 -13.28
CA LYS A 314 16.65 11.56 -14.18
C LYS A 314 16.34 13.02 -14.45
N MET A 315 16.45 13.89 -13.45
CA MET A 315 16.26 15.33 -13.61
C MET A 315 17.29 15.95 -14.57
N ILE A 316 18.56 15.54 -14.48
CA ILE A 316 19.66 16.10 -15.26
C ILE A 316 19.69 15.57 -16.70
N THR A 317 19.45 14.28 -16.91
CA THR A 317 19.64 13.63 -18.21
C THR A 317 18.32 13.30 -18.94
N GLY A 318 17.18 13.35 -18.23
CA GLY A 318 15.91 12.82 -18.71
C GLY A 318 15.86 11.28 -18.77
N ARG A 319 16.92 10.57 -18.36
CA ARG A 319 17.09 9.11 -18.46
C ARG A 319 17.49 8.49 -17.14
N PHE A 320 17.34 7.17 -17.02
CA PHE A 320 17.87 6.44 -15.90
C PHE A 320 19.39 6.18 -16.05
N PRO A 321 20.15 5.98 -14.94
CA PRO A 321 21.60 5.78 -14.99
C PRO A 321 22.08 4.60 -15.85
N LYS A 322 21.19 3.64 -16.11
CA LYS A 322 21.45 2.51 -17.02
C LYS A 322 21.49 2.95 -18.50
N GLU A 323 20.71 3.97 -18.86
CA GLU A 323 20.56 4.49 -20.21
C GLU A 323 21.54 5.63 -20.48
N GLU A 324 21.57 6.61 -19.56
CA GLU A 324 22.43 7.78 -19.63
C GLU A 324 22.80 8.25 -18.22
N ARG A 325 24.03 8.64 -18.03
CA ARG A 325 24.58 9.10 -16.76
C ARG A 325 24.89 10.58 -16.83
N ALA A 326 24.60 11.29 -15.74
CA ALA A 326 25.17 12.62 -15.54
C ALA A 326 26.71 12.56 -15.61
N THR A 327 27.38 13.69 -15.77
CA THR A 327 28.82 13.75 -15.95
C THR A 327 29.48 14.55 -14.82
N GLY A 328 30.81 14.46 -14.72
CA GLY A 328 31.59 15.23 -13.73
C GLY A 328 31.33 14.82 -12.28
N VAL A 329 31.54 15.77 -11.38
CA VAL A 329 31.45 15.55 -9.93
C VAL A 329 30.08 15.07 -9.49
N ILE A 330 29.02 15.55 -10.13
CA ILE A 330 27.66 15.17 -9.73
C ILE A 330 27.39 13.68 -10.01
N TRP A 331 28.01 13.09 -11.03
CA TRP A 331 27.91 11.66 -11.25
C TRP A 331 28.56 10.85 -10.10
N GLU A 332 29.64 11.30 -9.53
CA GLU A 332 30.27 10.62 -8.39
C GLU A 332 29.31 10.58 -7.18
N VAL A 333 28.60 11.69 -6.95
CA VAL A 333 27.58 11.77 -5.90
C VAL A 333 26.44 10.79 -6.18
N ILE A 334 25.88 10.83 -7.38
CA ILE A 334 24.79 9.92 -7.80
C ILE A 334 25.24 8.46 -7.66
N GLN A 335 26.44 8.14 -8.13
CA GLN A 335 27.00 6.79 -8.09
C GLN A 335 27.08 6.25 -6.66
N ARG A 336 27.43 7.10 -5.67
CA ARG A 336 27.44 6.69 -4.26
C ARG A 336 26.03 6.51 -3.72
N CYS A 337 25.06 7.37 -4.07
CA CYS A 337 23.67 7.20 -3.66
C CYS A 337 23.10 5.85 -4.11
N ILE A 338 23.40 5.42 -5.34
CA ILE A 338 22.82 4.21 -5.95
C ILE A 338 23.65 2.94 -5.75
N ARG A 339 24.53 2.89 -4.74
CA ARG A 339 25.25 1.66 -4.37
C ARG A 339 24.27 0.56 -4.01
N LEU A 340 24.60 -0.69 -4.41
CA LEU A 340 23.76 -1.85 -4.08
C LEU A 340 23.74 -2.11 -2.57
N ASN A 341 24.90 -2.00 -1.92
CA ASN A 341 25.00 -2.09 -0.47
C ASN A 341 24.55 -0.76 0.17
N PRO A 342 23.46 -0.74 0.98
CA PRO A 342 22.98 0.46 1.65
C PRO A 342 24.04 1.16 2.51
N GLU A 343 24.91 0.41 3.19
CA GLU A 343 25.94 0.94 4.06
C GLU A 343 27.02 1.76 3.32
N GLU A 344 27.15 1.57 2.01
CA GLU A 344 28.07 2.33 1.17
C GLU A 344 27.49 3.67 0.69
N ARG A 345 26.17 3.87 0.86
CA ARG A 345 25.47 5.10 0.48
C ARG A 345 25.77 6.22 1.47
N TYR A 346 25.40 7.43 1.11
CA TYR A 346 25.45 8.56 2.02
C TYR A 346 24.49 8.36 3.20
N SER A 347 24.80 8.98 4.36
CA SER A 347 23.78 9.38 5.33
C SER A 347 23.07 10.65 4.85
N ASP A 348 21.95 11.02 5.50
CA ASP A 348 21.23 12.26 5.19
C ASP A 348 22.17 13.47 5.31
N ASP A 349 22.88 13.59 6.41
CA ASP A 349 23.81 14.71 6.65
C ASP A 349 24.95 14.76 5.65
N GLU A 350 25.55 13.62 5.34
CA GLU A 350 26.63 13.56 4.34
C GLU A 350 26.12 14.03 2.97
N LEU A 351 24.92 13.58 2.53
CA LEU A 351 24.39 13.95 1.23
C LEU A 351 23.99 15.43 1.18
N ILE A 352 23.30 15.92 2.20
CA ILE A 352 22.92 17.34 2.31
C ILE A 352 24.16 18.23 2.26
N ASN A 353 25.21 17.92 3.03
CA ASN A 353 26.46 18.69 3.04
C ASN A 353 27.14 18.64 1.66
N THR A 354 27.23 17.45 1.04
CA THR A 354 27.84 17.28 -0.29
C THR A 354 27.12 18.11 -1.35
N LEU A 355 25.76 18.08 -1.37
CA LEU A 355 24.97 18.86 -2.32
C LEU A 355 25.05 20.37 -2.04
N THR A 356 25.10 20.75 -0.76
CA THR A 356 25.26 22.16 -0.34
C THR A 356 26.63 22.71 -0.76
N ASP A 357 27.71 21.95 -0.55
CA ASP A 357 29.05 22.32 -0.99
C ASP A 357 29.13 22.49 -2.51
N TYR A 358 28.49 21.58 -3.25
CA TYR A 358 28.36 21.69 -4.69
C TYR A 358 27.67 22.99 -5.11
N LEU A 359 26.59 23.39 -4.43
CA LEU A 359 25.86 24.63 -4.71
C LEU A 359 26.64 25.88 -4.29
N GLY A 360 27.46 25.81 -3.22
CA GLY A 360 28.29 26.89 -2.72
C GLY A 360 29.55 27.11 -3.54
N GLY A 361 30.05 26.08 -4.22
CA GLY A 361 31.18 26.20 -5.14
C GLY A 361 30.78 27.06 -6.36
N THR A 362 31.48 28.17 -6.52
CA THR A 362 31.42 28.96 -7.77
C THR A 362 32.11 28.13 -8.85
N GLY A 363 31.33 27.54 -9.75
CA GLY A 363 31.86 26.93 -10.96
C GLY A 363 32.48 27.96 -11.91
#